data_4486e24187d962405134e249d419a009
#
_entry.id   4486e24187d962405134e249d419a009
#
_cell.length_a   1.000
_cell.length_b   1.000
_cell.length_c   1.000
_cell.angle_alpha   90.00
_cell.angle_beta   90.00
_cell.angle_gamma   90.00
#
_symmetry.space_group_name_H-M   'P 1'
#
loop_
_entity.id
_entity.type
_entity.pdbx_description
1 polymer ?
#
loop_
_entity_poly.entity_id
_entity_poly.type
_entity_poly.pdbx_seq_one_letter_code
_entity_poly.pdbx_strand_id
1 'polypeptide(L)'
;LDNSRSFNLQYQQIRKYKNKAKNGQKLAVGIIDLDGFKNVNDTYGHSKGDDILVEFAQILKSTIRKTDTVARLGGDEFVVILQNTDQLGTEEYARRLRDIFDQSGLKQRYGVDFSMGVSVFNDLPADLDDATHVADQLMYKSKALGKSQTTIRVT
;
A
#
# COMPACT_ATOMS: atom_id res chain seq x y z
N LEU A 1 -2.16 -10.91 -7.58
CA LEU A 1 -1.08 -10.13 -6.96
C LEU A 1 0.10 -11.04 -6.60
N ASP A 2 1.29 -10.43 -6.55
CA ASP A 2 2.48 -11.12 -6.12
C ASP A 2 2.37 -11.55 -4.66
N ASN A 3 2.96 -12.69 -4.33
CA ASN A 3 3.12 -13.11 -2.94
C ASN A 3 4.38 -12.48 -2.34
N SER A 4 4.56 -12.59 -1.02
CA SER A 4 5.66 -11.92 -0.33
C SER A 4 7.06 -12.38 -0.79
N ARG A 5 7.22 -13.62 -1.24
CA ARG A 5 8.50 -14.11 -1.76
C ARG A 5 8.84 -13.46 -3.11
N SER A 6 7.90 -13.47 -4.04
CA SER A 6 8.06 -12.83 -5.35
C SER A 6 8.29 -11.33 -5.17
N PHE A 7 7.55 -10.71 -4.26
CA PHE A 7 7.70 -9.30 -3.94
C PHE A 7 9.09 -8.97 -3.39
N ASN A 8 9.63 -9.81 -2.53
CA ASN A 8 10.97 -9.59 -1.98
C ASN A 8 12.04 -9.62 -3.08
N LEU A 9 11.92 -10.55 -4.05
CA LEU A 9 12.83 -10.60 -5.19
C LEU A 9 12.72 -9.32 -6.04
N GLN A 10 11.52 -8.83 -6.27
CA GLN A 10 11.29 -7.57 -7.00
C GLN A 10 11.91 -6.39 -6.25
N TYR A 11 11.75 -6.33 -4.94
CA TYR A 11 12.35 -5.28 -4.12
C TYR A 11 13.88 -5.27 -4.26
N GLN A 12 14.54 -6.43 -4.24
CA GLN A 12 15.98 -6.52 -4.39
C GLN A 12 16.42 -6.02 -5.77
N GLN A 13 15.68 -6.32 -6.81
CA GLN A 13 15.95 -5.82 -8.17
C GLN A 13 15.81 -4.29 -8.24
N ILE A 14 14.73 -3.75 -7.67
CA ILE A 14 14.49 -2.30 -7.62
C ILE A 14 15.63 -1.61 -6.86
N ARG A 15 16.03 -2.17 -5.74
CA ARG A 15 17.11 -1.63 -4.92
C ARG A 15 18.42 -1.58 -5.69
N LYS A 16 18.79 -2.66 -6.41
CA LYS A 16 19.98 -2.69 -7.25
C LYS A 16 19.95 -1.62 -8.33
N TYR A 17 18.81 -1.48 -9.01
CA TYR A 17 18.65 -0.47 -10.06
C TYR A 17 18.80 0.93 -9.48
N LYS A 18 18.14 1.22 -8.37
CA LYS A 18 18.21 2.53 -7.70
C LYS A 18 19.62 2.87 -7.26
N ASN A 19 20.36 1.88 -6.72
CA ASN A 19 21.74 2.09 -6.28
C ASN A 19 22.69 2.38 -7.44
N LYS A 20 22.38 1.89 -8.65
CA LYS A 20 23.16 2.17 -9.86
C LYS A 20 22.78 3.50 -10.50
N ALA A 21 21.55 3.93 -10.33
CA ALA A 21 21.06 5.19 -10.89
C ALA A 21 21.50 6.35 -10.00
N LYS A 22 22.50 7.10 -10.41
CA LYS A 22 23.10 8.21 -9.65
C LYS A 22 22.27 9.50 -9.69
N ASN A 23 20.99 9.45 -10.03
CA ASN A 23 20.18 10.64 -10.32
C ASN A 23 19.18 10.99 -9.22
N GLY A 24 19.38 10.53 -7.99
CA GLY A 24 18.58 10.95 -6.84
C GLY A 24 17.10 10.60 -6.94
N GLN A 25 16.74 9.55 -7.69
CA GLN A 25 15.38 9.10 -7.80
C GLN A 25 14.87 8.63 -6.44
N LYS A 26 13.66 9.07 -6.09
CA LYS A 26 13.00 8.69 -4.84
C LYS A 26 12.10 7.49 -5.06
N LEU A 27 11.87 6.76 -3.98
CA LEU A 27 10.99 5.61 -3.98
C LEU A 27 10.00 5.73 -2.83
N ALA A 28 8.72 5.50 -3.10
CA ALA A 28 7.71 5.47 -2.06
C ALA A 28 7.31 4.03 -1.77
N VAL A 29 7.29 3.66 -0.48
CA VAL A 29 6.83 2.35 -0.02
C VAL A 29 5.63 2.58 0.89
N GLY A 30 4.48 2.01 0.53
CA GLY A 30 3.24 2.16 1.27
C GLY A 30 2.75 0.83 1.81
N ILE A 31 2.27 0.83 3.05
CA ILE A 31 1.56 -0.29 3.67
C ILE A 31 0.11 0.11 3.84
N ILE A 32 -0.79 -0.77 3.44
CA ILE A 32 -2.24 -0.54 3.45
C ILE A 32 -2.90 -1.68 4.21
N ASP A 33 -3.83 -1.31 5.09
CA ASP A 33 -4.62 -2.28 5.84
C ASP A 33 -6.09 -1.90 5.76
N LEU A 34 -6.96 -2.89 5.56
CA LEU A 34 -8.40 -2.65 5.50
C LEU A 34 -8.97 -2.44 6.90
N ASP A 35 -9.67 -1.34 7.07
CA ASP A 35 -10.39 -1.02 8.30
C ASP A 35 -11.76 -1.69 8.29
N GLY A 36 -12.12 -2.35 9.38
CA GLY A 36 -13.43 -3.01 9.51
C GLY A 36 -13.53 -4.37 8.83
N PHE A 37 -12.42 -4.93 8.36
CA PHE A 37 -12.44 -6.21 7.64
C PHE A 37 -12.88 -7.38 8.53
N LYS A 38 -12.50 -7.38 9.81
CA LYS A 38 -12.96 -8.40 10.76
C LYS A 38 -14.48 -8.40 10.88
N ASN A 39 -15.10 -7.23 10.96
CA ASN A 39 -16.56 -7.11 11.00
C ASN A 39 -17.23 -7.65 9.74
N VAL A 40 -16.59 -7.48 8.57
CA VAL A 40 -17.09 -8.07 7.32
C VAL A 40 -17.12 -9.58 7.42
N ASN A 41 -16.03 -10.21 7.85
CA ASN A 41 -15.97 -11.66 8.02
C ASN A 41 -17.01 -12.15 9.02
N ASP A 42 -17.16 -11.46 10.14
CA ASP A 42 -18.12 -11.82 11.19
C ASP A 42 -19.58 -11.68 10.72
N THR A 43 -19.87 -10.67 9.91
CA THR A 43 -21.24 -10.35 9.46
C THR A 43 -21.63 -11.09 8.19
N TYR A 44 -20.73 -11.16 7.19
CA TYR A 44 -21.03 -11.67 5.85
C TYR A 44 -20.34 -13.00 5.53
N GLY A 45 -19.42 -13.47 6.40
CA GLY A 45 -18.66 -14.70 6.22
C GLY A 45 -17.35 -14.50 5.47
N HIS A 46 -16.47 -15.50 5.59
CA HIS A 46 -15.12 -15.44 5.00
C HIS A 46 -15.14 -15.41 3.47
N SER A 47 -16.14 -16.05 2.84
CA SER A 47 -16.27 -16.02 1.38
C SER A 47 -16.47 -14.60 0.86
N LYS A 48 -17.31 -13.81 1.53
CA LYS A 48 -17.51 -12.41 1.17
C LYS A 48 -16.25 -11.58 1.48
N GLY A 49 -15.57 -11.86 2.58
CA GLY A 49 -14.29 -11.24 2.88
C GLY A 49 -13.26 -11.46 1.78
N ASP A 50 -13.18 -12.68 1.27
CA ASP A 50 -12.28 -13.01 0.14
C ASP A 50 -12.64 -12.22 -1.11
N ASP A 51 -13.94 -12.09 -1.41
CA ASP A 51 -14.40 -11.29 -2.56
C ASP A 51 -13.99 -9.83 -2.43
N ILE A 52 -14.08 -9.28 -1.23
CA ILE A 52 -13.69 -7.89 -0.94
C ILE A 52 -12.18 -7.73 -1.11
N LEU A 53 -11.38 -8.69 -0.65
CA LEU A 53 -9.93 -8.66 -0.85
C LEU A 53 -9.57 -8.68 -2.34
N VAL A 54 -10.24 -9.50 -3.14
CA VAL A 54 -10.02 -9.54 -4.59
C VAL A 54 -10.38 -8.18 -5.22
N GLU A 55 -11.52 -7.61 -4.87
CA GLU A 55 -11.95 -6.31 -5.38
C GLU A 55 -10.99 -5.21 -4.99
N PHE A 56 -10.53 -5.20 -3.74
CA PHE A 56 -9.55 -4.20 -3.28
C PHE A 56 -8.21 -4.36 -4.01
N ALA A 57 -7.75 -5.60 -4.22
CA ALA A 57 -6.54 -5.87 -5.00
C ALA A 57 -6.65 -5.32 -6.43
N GLN A 58 -7.82 -5.47 -7.07
CA GLN A 58 -8.08 -4.92 -8.41
C GLN A 58 -8.04 -3.39 -8.39
N ILE A 59 -8.58 -2.77 -7.35
CA ILE A 59 -8.50 -1.31 -7.16
C ILE A 59 -7.04 -0.87 -7.10
N LEU A 60 -6.23 -1.52 -6.27
CA LEU A 60 -4.82 -1.19 -6.14
C LEU A 60 -4.08 -1.34 -7.47
N LYS A 61 -4.32 -2.43 -8.20
CA LYS A 61 -3.71 -2.64 -9.52
C LYS A 61 -4.08 -1.53 -10.50
N SER A 62 -5.29 -1.02 -10.43
CA SER A 62 -5.75 0.04 -11.35
C SER A 62 -5.09 1.38 -11.06
N THR A 63 -4.48 1.56 -9.90
CA THR A 63 -3.88 2.84 -9.48
C THR A 63 -2.40 2.95 -9.78
N ILE A 64 -1.73 1.84 -10.13
CA ILE A 64 -0.27 1.81 -10.29
C ILE A 64 0.13 1.84 -11.77
N ARG A 65 1.37 2.32 -12.00
CA ARG A 65 2.02 2.28 -13.31
C ARG A 65 2.72 0.93 -13.50
N LYS A 66 3.13 0.62 -14.73
CA LYS A 66 3.86 -0.61 -15.05
C LYS A 66 5.16 -0.75 -14.26
N THR A 67 5.79 0.38 -13.90
CA THR A 67 7.03 0.40 -13.12
C THR A 67 6.79 0.22 -11.62
N ASP A 68 5.55 0.32 -11.18
CA ASP A 68 5.18 0.20 -9.77
C ASP A 68 4.84 -1.25 -9.43
N THR A 69 4.78 -1.56 -8.14
CA THR A 69 4.52 -2.91 -7.66
C THR A 69 3.46 -2.90 -6.57
N VAL A 70 2.55 -3.85 -6.63
CA VAL A 70 1.56 -4.10 -5.58
C VAL A 70 1.64 -5.57 -5.20
N ALA A 71 1.59 -5.86 -3.91
CA ALA A 71 1.55 -7.23 -3.41
C ALA A 71 0.68 -7.31 -2.15
N ARG A 72 0.15 -8.50 -1.89
CA ARG A 72 -0.53 -8.81 -0.63
C ARG A 72 0.50 -9.44 0.32
N LEU A 73 0.63 -8.88 1.51
CA LEU A 73 1.55 -9.41 2.53
C LEU A 73 0.91 -10.54 3.33
N GLY A 74 -0.38 -10.50 3.50
CA GLY A 74 -1.13 -11.50 4.26
C GLY A 74 -2.39 -10.88 4.85
N GLY A 75 -3.39 -11.70 5.20
CA GLY A 75 -4.65 -11.20 5.75
C GLY A 75 -5.25 -10.10 4.89
N ASP A 76 -5.45 -8.94 5.49
CA ASP A 76 -5.99 -7.73 4.85
C ASP A 76 -4.92 -6.64 4.64
N GLU A 77 -3.64 -7.03 4.59
CA GLU A 77 -2.51 -6.11 4.47
C GLU A 77 -1.88 -6.20 3.08
N PHE A 78 -1.64 -5.02 2.48
CA PHE A 78 -1.06 -4.86 1.15
C PHE A 78 0.13 -3.92 1.20
N VAL A 79 1.02 -4.07 0.23
CA VAL A 79 2.17 -3.18 0.05
C VAL A 79 2.19 -2.65 -1.37
N VAL A 80 2.53 -1.37 -1.53
CA VAL A 80 2.77 -0.74 -2.82
C VAL A 80 4.17 -0.15 -2.85
N ILE A 81 4.83 -0.26 -4.00
CA ILE A 81 6.09 0.43 -4.25
C ILE A 81 5.89 1.30 -5.48
N LEU A 82 6.09 2.61 -5.29
CA LEU A 82 5.97 3.61 -6.35
C LEU A 82 7.36 4.09 -6.72
N GLN A 83 7.82 3.74 -7.92
CA GLN A 83 9.15 4.11 -8.40
C GLN A 83 9.18 5.57 -8.84
N ASN A 84 10.33 6.22 -8.66
CA ASN A 84 10.57 7.59 -9.08
C ASN A 84 9.43 8.53 -8.63
N THR A 85 9.08 8.44 -7.33
CA THR A 85 7.95 9.16 -6.76
C THR A 85 8.41 9.90 -5.51
N ASP A 86 8.25 11.22 -5.50
CA ASP A 86 8.56 12.08 -4.37
C ASP A 86 7.34 12.26 -3.46
N GLN A 87 7.43 13.17 -2.48
CA GLN A 87 6.32 13.43 -1.56
C GLN A 87 5.08 13.91 -2.30
N LEU A 88 5.23 14.84 -3.23
CA LEU A 88 4.10 15.39 -3.98
C LEU A 88 3.42 14.31 -4.83
N GLY A 89 4.20 13.50 -5.53
CA GLY A 89 3.67 12.38 -6.30
C GLY A 89 2.97 11.34 -5.44
N THR A 90 3.48 11.13 -4.22
CA THR A 90 2.85 10.23 -3.26
C THR A 90 1.51 10.78 -2.77
N GLU A 91 1.43 12.08 -2.49
CA GLU A 91 0.17 12.73 -2.10
C GLU A 91 -0.88 12.63 -3.21
N GLU A 92 -0.47 12.82 -4.46
CA GLU A 92 -1.35 12.67 -5.63
C GLU A 92 -1.84 11.22 -5.77
N TYR A 93 -0.95 10.25 -5.57
CA TYR A 93 -1.32 8.84 -5.58
C TYR A 93 -2.34 8.53 -4.50
N ALA A 94 -2.11 8.99 -3.28
CA ALA A 94 -3.02 8.74 -2.15
C ALA A 94 -4.41 9.32 -2.42
N ARG A 95 -4.48 10.50 -3.03
CA ARG A 95 -5.76 11.13 -3.40
C ARG A 95 -6.48 10.33 -4.48
N ARG A 96 -5.74 9.89 -5.50
CA ARG A 96 -6.33 9.08 -6.59
C ARG A 96 -6.85 7.74 -6.08
N LEU A 97 -6.07 7.08 -5.21
CA LEU A 97 -6.52 5.83 -4.59
C LEU A 97 -7.79 6.04 -3.77
N ARG A 98 -7.82 7.10 -2.97
CA ARG A 98 -9.01 7.43 -2.16
C ARG A 98 -10.23 7.64 -3.03
N ASP A 99 -10.11 8.40 -4.12
CA ASP A 99 -11.22 8.68 -5.03
C ASP A 99 -11.74 7.40 -5.69
N ILE A 100 -10.84 6.54 -6.18
CA ILE A 100 -11.23 5.28 -6.81
C ILE A 100 -11.89 4.34 -5.81
N PHE A 101 -11.34 4.26 -4.60
CA PHE A 101 -11.95 3.45 -3.54
C PHE A 101 -13.35 3.94 -3.18
N ASP A 102 -13.52 5.25 -3.02
CA ASP A 102 -14.82 5.82 -2.68
C ASP A 102 -15.86 5.53 -3.77
N GLN A 103 -15.46 5.57 -5.03
CA GLN A 103 -16.35 5.26 -6.16
C GLN A 103 -16.72 3.78 -6.22
N SER A 104 -15.94 2.90 -5.62
CA SER A 104 -16.21 1.45 -5.63
C SER A 104 -17.44 1.06 -4.84
N GLY A 105 -17.86 1.90 -3.88
CA GLY A 105 -18.98 1.62 -3.01
C GLY A 105 -18.71 0.60 -1.91
N LEU A 106 -17.46 0.14 -1.74
CA LEU A 106 -17.12 -0.87 -0.73
C LEU A 106 -17.46 -0.42 0.69
N LYS A 107 -17.23 0.85 1.00
CA LYS A 107 -17.55 1.41 2.31
C LYS A 107 -19.05 1.42 2.57
N GLN A 108 -19.84 1.87 1.61
CA GLN A 108 -21.29 1.95 1.74
C GLN A 108 -21.94 0.57 1.82
N ARG A 109 -21.42 -0.40 1.04
CA ARG A 109 -22.00 -1.74 0.97
C ARG A 109 -21.64 -2.60 2.17
N TYR A 110 -20.39 -2.49 2.69
CA TYR A 110 -19.86 -3.43 3.67
C TYR A 110 -19.25 -2.77 4.90
N GLY A 111 -19.16 -1.45 4.95
CA GLY A 111 -18.55 -0.76 6.08
C GLY A 111 -17.03 -0.89 6.14
N VAL A 112 -16.40 -1.26 5.03
CA VAL A 112 -14.94 -1.40 4.97
C VAL A 112 -14.31 -0.13 4.42
N ASP A 113 -13.15 0.25 4.98
CA ASP A 113 -12.35 1.36 4.50
C ASP A 113 -10.88 0.93 4.56
N PHE A 114 -9.93 1.84 4.39
CA PHE A 114 -8.52 1.50 4.51
C PHE A 114 -7.73 2.61 5.19
N SER A 115 -6.65 2.19 5.85
CA SER A 115 -5.64 3.07 6.42
C SER A 115 -4.31 2.78 5.72
N MET A 116 -3.54 3.82 5.42
CA MET A 116 -2.28 3.68 4.70
C MET A 116 -1.18 4.50 5.35
N GLY A 117 0.03 3.96 5.36
CA GLY A 117 1.23 4.69 5.70
C GLY A 117 2.21 4.60 4.54
N VAL A 118 2.80 5.71 4.14
CA VAL A 118 3.76 5.74 3.03
C VAL A 118 5.03 6.46 3.48
N SER A 119 6.17 5.80 3.29
CA SER A 119 7.47 6.44 3.46
C SER A 119 8.10 6.69 2.10
N VAL A 120 8.54 7.93 1.89
CA VAL A 120 9.28 8.32 0.69
C VAL A 120 10.76 8.25 1.02
N PHE A 121 11.50 7.35 0.35
CA PHE A 121 12.92 7.12 0.60
C PHE A 121 13.79 7.78 -0.45
N ASN A 122 14.81 8.51 -0.01
CA ASN A 122 15.93 8.91 -0.85
C ASN A 122 16.92 7.75 -1.01
N ASP A 123 17.19 7.07 0.11
CA ASP A 123 18.06 5.89 0.16
C ASP A 123 17.25 4.71 0.70
N LEU A 124 17.22 3.62 -0.06
CA LEU A 124 16.46 2.44 0.32
C LEU A 124 17.19 1.64 1.39
N PRO A 125 16.47 1.16 2.42
CA PRO A 125 17.00 0.16 3.33
C PRO A 125 17.52 -1.08 2.60
N ALA A 126 18.41 -1.84 3.27
CA ALA A 126 19.04 -3.02 2.67
C ALA A 126 18.03 -4.13 2.36
N ASP A 127 16.99 -4.26 3.17
CA ASP A 127 15.97 -5.28 2.95
C ASP A 127 14.56 -4.70 3.00
N LEU A 128 13.62 -5.49 2.48
CA LEU A 128 12.22 -5.11 2.38
C LEU A 128 11.58 -4.94 3.76
N ASP A 129 11.96 -5.77 4.73
CA ASP A 129 11.36 -5.72 6.07
C ASP A 129 11.64 -4.36 6.73
N ASP A 130 12.85 -3.82 6.59
CA ASP A 130 13.18 -2.50 7.11
C ASP A 130 12.37 -1.40 6.41
N ALA A 131 12.21 -1.49 5.09
CA ALA A 131 11.45 -0.52 4.32
C ALA A 131 9.98 -0.54 4.70
N THR A 132 9.39 -1.73 4.78
CA THR A 132 7.97 -1.89 5.13
C THR A 132 7.70 -1.55 6.59
N HIS A 133 8.68 -1.78 7.48
CA HIS A 133 8.53 -1.43 8.90
C HIS A 133 8.26 0.05 9.10
N VAL A 134 8.98 0.93 8.41
CA VAL A 134 8.75 2.37 8.49
C VAL A 134 7.35 2.74 8.01
N ALA A 135 6.94 2.20 6.86
CA ALA A 135 5.61 2.43 6.31
C ALA A 135 4.51 1.86 7.21
N ASP A 136 4.76 0.71 7.83
CA ASP A 136 3.83 0.08 8.76
C ASP A 136 3.59 0.94 10.01
N GLN A 137 4.64 1.52 10.56
CA GLN A 137 4.51 2.47 11.67
C GLN A 137 3.64 3.67 11.30
N LEU A 138 3.78 4.18 10.08
CA LEU A 138 2.95 5.29 9.58
C LEU A 138 1.50 4.86 9.38
N MET A 139 1.27 3.63 8.94
CA MET A 139 -0.08 3.07 8.82
C MET A 139 -0.76 2.97 10.19
N TYR A 140 -0.06 2.49 11.21
CA TYR A 140 -0.58 2.46 12.57
C TYR A 140 -0.88 3.86 13.09
N LYS A 141 -0.07 4.85 12.72
CA LYS A 141 -0.34 6.25 13.05
C LYS A 141 -1.67 6.71 12.42
N SER A 142 -1.92 6.35 11.16
CA SER A 142 -3.21 6.63 10.51
C SER A 142 -4.36 6.01 11.27
N LYS A 143 -4.22 4.77 11.73
CA LYS A 143 -5.25 4.10 12.53
C LYS A 143 -5.48 4.79 13.88
N ALA A 144 -4.41 5.23 14.54
CA ALA A 144 -4.49 5.94 15.82
C ALA A 144 -5.15 7.32 15.69
N LEU A 145 -5.00 7.97 14.51
CA LEU A 145 -5.60 9.27 14.23
C LEU A 145 -7.07 9.19 13.80
N GLY A 146 -7.66 8.00 13.78
CA GLY A 146 -9.09 7.82 13.48
C GLY A 146 -9.38 6.92 12.30
N LYS A 147 -8.39 6.18 11.78
CA LYS A 147 -8.53 5.28 10.63
C LYS A 147 -8.90 6.03 9.34
N SER A 148 -9.10 5.31 8.27
CA SER A 148 -9.63 5.83 6.99
C SER A 148 -8.82 7.01 6.45
N GLN A 149 -7.50 6.98 6.61
CA GLN A 149 -6.63 8.07 6.18
C GLN A 149 -5.22 7.58 5.85
N THR A 150 -4.45 8.46 5.22
CA THR A 150 -3.06 8.17 4.82
C THR A 150 -2.10 9.09 5.56
N THR A 151 -1.02 8.53 6.09
CA THR A 151 0.09 9.28 6.68
C THR A 151 1.32 9.11 5.78
N ILE A 152 1.90 10.22 5.35
CA ILE A 152 3.06 10.26 4.45
C ILE A 152 4.21 10.96 5.14
N ARG A 153 5.41 10.40 5.02
CA ARG A 153 6.63 11.02 5.54
C ARG A 153 7.81 10.73 4.61
N VAL A 154 8.68 11.74 4.44
CA VAL A 154 9.97 11.56 3.78
C VAL A 154 10.97 11.05 4.81
N THR A 155 11.64 9.97 4.47
CA THR A 155 12.61 9.31 5.35
C THR A 155 14.03 9.41 4.80
#